data_2c367d80f81ede7d6cef523526d034d4
#
_entry.id   2c367d80f81ede7d6cef523526d034d4
#
_cell.length_a   1.000
_cell.length_b   1.000
_cell.length_c   1.000
_cell.angle_alpha   90.00
_cell.angle_beta   90.00
_cell.angle_gamma   90.00
#
_symmetry.space_group_name_H-M   'P 1'
#
loop_
_entity.id
_entity.type
_entity.pdbx_description
1 polymer ?
#
loop_
_entity_poly.entity_id
_entity_poly.type
_entity_poly.pdbx_seq_one_letter_code
_entity_poly.pdbx_strand_id
1 'polypeptide(L)'
;MLTSSFAFYVGVMLQAATLGKHIFDITGRAIDIGWLGLAEFAPIALLVLVSGSVADRYNRKHVAAIALAGELMCALSLVGYSISIQGDENPAVWPFFMIGIVFGSCRAFLSPAVRSMYPMVAPDGGLPPIIAMSSAVWTSAMIIGPAASGLLYSISPWIPYATTAELTLIGILGILRVQFLREPPPRDPNEKVTLRSAMEGLHFIKRTPILLAAISLDLFAVLFGGAVALLPVIAEEQLGVGNVAYGWLRAAGGIGAAAMAAFLAIRPLRRNVGRSLLIAVGVFGLATIVLGDTSSYTVAFIAVLVLSAADMVSVFIRGSIVPLVTPDEKRGRVSAVENVFIGATNELGAFESGVASQAFGTPATVIGGGVATIAIVGVWWIGFPSLRKIDQFSDLDTSENPA
;
A
#
# COMPACT_ATOMS: atom_id res chain seq x y z
N MET A 1 -19.24 11.62 3.32
CA MET A 1 -18.46 10.43 2.95
C MET A 1 -16.96 10.73 2.88
N LEU A 2 -16.45 11.66 2.06
CA LEU A 2 -15.01 11.93 1.93
C LEU A 2 -14.33 12.36 3.25
N THR A 3 -14.96 13.21 4.06
CA THR A 3 -14.47 13.58 5.39
C THR A 3 -14.36 12.38 6.34
N SER A 4 -15.34 11.46 6.29
CA SER A 4 -15.28 10.21 7.05
C SER A 4 -14.16 9.32 6.57
N SER A 5 -13.99 9.21 5.24
CA SER A 5 -12.89 8.45 4.63
C SER A 5 -11.53 9.04 5.03
N PHE A 6 -11.40 10.34 5.05
CA PHE A 6 -10.18 11.01 5.50
C PHE A 6 -9.84 10.64 6.95
N ALA A 7 -10.82 10.73 7.86
CA ALA A 7 -10.61 10.42 9.26
C ALA A 7 -10.11 8.98 9.46
N PHE A 8 -10.84 7.98 8.95
CA PHE A 8 -10.42 6.59 9.17
C PHE A 8 -9.14 6.23 8.40
N TYR A 9 -8.88 6.77 7.20
CA TYR A 9 -7.62 6.48 6.50
C TYR A 9 -6.41 7.09 7.23
N VAL A 10 -6.54 8.29 7.79
CA VAL A 10 -5.49 8.86 8.66
C VAL A 10 -5.28 7.96 9.87
N GLY A 11 -6.35 7.49 10.53
CA GLY A 11 -6.27 6.54 11.64
C GLY A 11 -5.55 5.24 11.27
N VAL A 12 -5.90 4.63 10.13
CA VAL A 12 -5.25 3.41 9.63
C VAL A 12 -3.75 3.61 9.38
N MET A 13 -3.38 4.71 8.70
CA MET A 13 -1.97 5.00 8.41
C MET A 13 -1.17 5.33 9.67
N LEU A 14 -1.79 6.02 10.61
CA LEU A 14 -1.22 6.34 11.92
C LEU A 14 -0.98 5.06 12.72
N GLN A 15 -1.96 4.16 12.83
CA GLN A 15 -1.83 2.89 13.53
C GLN A 15 -0.77 1.98 12.91
N ALA A 16 -0.76 1.83 11.58
CA ALA A 16 0.22 1.00 10.88
C ALA A 16 1.67 1.51 11.08
N ALA A 17 1.87 2.84 11.07
CA ALA A 17 3.17 3.43 11.36
C ALA A 17 3.60 3.22 12.82
N THR A 18 2.65 3.37 13.75
CA THR A 18 2.89 3.19 15.18
C THR A 18 3.19 1.73 15.54
N LEU A 19 2.43 0.77 14.99
CA LEU A 19 2.61 -0.66 15.26
C LEU A 19 4.01 -1.14 14.90
N GLY A 20 4.50 -0.79 13.71
CA GLY A 20 5.85 -1.16 13.29
C GLY A 20 6.94 -0.58 14.18
N LYS A 21 6.80 0.68 14.61
CA LYS A 21 7.76 1.31 15.55
C LYS A 21 7.67 0.69 16.93
N HIS A 22 6.46 0.53 17.47
CA HIS A 22 6.24 0.04 18.82
C HIS A 22 6.74 -1.39 19.03
N ILE A 23 6.49 -2.29 18.05
CA ILE A 23 7.00 -3.66 18.11
C ILE A 23 8.53 -3.69 18.06
N PHE A 24 9.14 -2.80 17.26
CA PHE A 24 10.59 -2.67 17.19
C PHE A 24 11.17 -2.14 18.50
N ASP A 25 10.58 -1.12 19.11
CA ASP A 25 11.03 -0.56 20.40
C ASP A 25 11.02 -1.59 21.54
N ILE A 26 10.05 -2.52 21.50
CA ILE A 26 9.93 -3.59 22.51
C ILE A 26 10.95 -4.71 22.25
N THR A 27 11.15 -5.09 20.98
CA THR A 27 11.90 -6.32 20.66
C THR A 27 13.33 -6.07 20.22
N GLY A 28 13.64 -4.88 19.69
CA GLY A 28 14.91 -4.60 19.02
C GLY A 28 15.14 -5.46 17.78
N ARG A 29 14.08 -6.11 17.22
CA ARG A 29 14.24 -7.11 16.17
C ARG A 29 13.49 -6.70 14.91
N ALA A 30 14.22 -6.45 13.82
CA ALA A 30 13.65 -6.10 12.52
C ALA A 30 12.70 -7.17 11.97
N ILE A 31 12.95 -8.46 12.26
CA ILE A 31 12.11 -9.57 11.80
C ILE A 31 10.66 -9.50 12.35
N ASP A 32 10.47 -8.94 13.54
CA ASP A 32 9.13 -8.85 14.16
C ASP A 32 8.25 -7.82 13.43
N ILE A 33 8.85 -6.81 12.79
CA ILE A 33 8.14 -5.92 11.86
C ILE A 33 7.64 -6.72 10.64
N GLY A 34 8.47 -7.60 10.11
CA GLY A 34 8.10 -8.49 8.99
C GLY A 34 6.97 -9.45 9.37
N TRP A 35 7.05 -10.09 10.54
CA TRP A 35 5.96 -10.94 11.05
C TRP A 35 4.66 -10.18 11.25
N LEU A 36 4.74 -8.93 11.73
CA LEU A 36 3.56 -8.07 11.86
C LEU A 36 2.90 -7.80 10.51
N GLY A 37 3.68 -7.45 9.48
CA GLY A 37 3.19 -7.26 8.12
C GLY A 37 2.49 -8.51 7.59
N LEU A 38 3.09 -9.69 7.76
CA LEU A 38 2.45 -10.95 7.39
C LEU A 38 1.17 -11.23 8.19
N ALA A 39 1.13 -10.92 9.48
CA ALA A 39 -0.05 -11.07 10.32
C ALA A 39 -1.21 -10.18 9.86
N GLU A 40 -0.92 -8.95 9.41
CA GLU A 40 -1.91 -8.05 8.83
C GLU A 40 -2.37 -8.50 7.43
N PHE A 41 -1.45 -8.97 6.60
CA PHE A 41 -1.73 -9.29 5.20
C PHE A 41 -2.40 -10.65 5.01
N ALA A 42 -2.01 -11.68 5.77
CA ALA A 42 -2.53 -13.03 5.59
C ALA A 42 -4.08 -13.09 5.59
N PRO A 43 -4.78 -12.44 6.53
CA PRO A 43 -6.24 -12.37 6.48
C PRO A 43 -6.78 -11.64 5.24
N ILE A 44 -6.11 -10.56 4.79
CA ILE A 44 -6.52 -9.84 3.58
C ILE A 44 -6.48 -10.76 2.37
N ALA A 45 -5.38 -11.50 2.20
CA ALA A 45 -5.20 -12.42 1.08
C ALA A 45 -6.21 -13.58 1.12
N LEU A 46 -6.48 -14.13 2.30
CA LEU A 46 -7.42 -15.24 2.47
C LEU A 46 -8.87 -14.80 2.30
N LEU A 47 -9.22 -13.60 2.72
CA LEU A 47 -10.58 -13.09 2.72
C LEU A 47 -10.96 -12.30 1.46
N VAL A 48 -10.02 -12.02 0.56
CA VAL A 48 -10.26 -11.18 -0.63
C VAL A 48 -11.44 -11.62 -1.49
N LEU A 49 -11.61 -12.94 -1.69
CA LEU A 49 -12.72 -13.49 -2.47
C LEU A 49 -14.05 -13.40 -1.72
N VAL A 50 -14.01 -13.54 -0.40
CA VAL A 50 -15.20 -13.49 0.46
C VAL A 50 -15.62 -12.03 0.65
N SER A 51 -14.69 -11.13 0.91
CA SER A 51 -14.96 -9.73 1.22
C SER A 51 -15.67 -8.99 0.07
N GLY A 52 -15.25 -9.24 -1.18
CA GLY A 52 -15.93 -8.72 -2.35
C GLY A 52 -17.38 -9.20 -2.42
N SER A 53 -17.62 -10.51 -2.24
CA SER A 53 -18.97 -11.09 -2.27
C SER A 53 -19.87 -10.59 -1.13
N VAL A 54 -19.29 -10.33 0.05
CA VAL A 54 -20.01 -9.76 1.21
C VAL A 54 -20.39 -8.30 0.94
N ALA A 55 -19.43 -7.48 0.47
CA ALA A 55 -19.70 -6.08 0.11
C ALA A 55 -20.79 -5.91 -0.92
N ASP A 56 -20.97 -6.93 -1.74
CA ASP A 56 -22.01 -6.93 -2.77
C ASP A 56 -23.37 -7.46 -2.29
N ARG A 57 -23.40 -8.44 -1.40
CA ARG A 57 -24.65 -9.06 -0.92
C ARG A 57 -25.34 -8.26 0.17
N TYR A 58 -24.56 -7.60 1.02
CA TYR A 58 -25.06 -6.90 2.20
C TYR A 58 -25.05 -5.38 1.98
N ASN A 59 -25.73 -4.66 2.87
CA ASN A 59 -25.69 -3.21 2.86
C ASN A 59 -24.27 -2.72 3.09
N ARG A 60 -23.69 -2.11 2.07
CA ARG A 60 -22.29 -1.65 2.02
C ARG A 60 -21.93 -0.74 3.19
N LYS A 61 -22.89 0.10 3.63
CA LYS A 61 -22.72 0.98 4.79
C LYS A 61 -22.56 0.18 6.09
N HIS A 62 -23.36 -0.87 6.28
CA HIS A 62 -23.25 -1.71 7.46
C HIS A 62 -21.98 -2.54 7.43
N VAL A 63 -21.58 -3.08 6.27
CA VAL A 63 -20.30 -3.81 6.15
C VAL A 63 -19.13 -2.90 6.50
N ALA A 64 -19.09 -1.68 5.97
CA ALA A 64 -18.04 -0.72 6.30
C ALA A 64 -18.06 -0.31 7.79
N ALA A 65 -19.25 -0.08 8.37
CA ALA A 65 -19.38 0.28 9.78
C ALA A 65 -18.93 -0.85 10.72
N ILE A 66 -19.25 -2.11 10.40
CA ILE A 66 -18.81 -3.29 11.18
C ILE A 66 -17.29 -3.46 11.07
N ALA A 67 -16.71 -3.31 9.87
CA ALA A 67 -15.28 -3.36 9.68
C ALA A 67 -14.55 -2.27 10.49
N LEU A 68 -15.05 -1.03 10.43
CA LEU A 68 -14.51 0.07 11.25
C LEU A 68 -14.72 -0.13 12.76
N ALA A 69 -15.83 -0.76 13.18
CA ALA A 69 -16.02 -1.11 14.59
C ALA A 69 -14.97 -2.12 15.04
N GLY A 70 -14.60 -3.09 14.20
CA GLY A 70 -13.50 -4.00 14.46
C GLY A 70 -12.15 -3.27 14.56
N GLU A 71 -11.87 -2.31 13.65
CA GLU A 71 -10.66 -1.47 13.73
C GLU A 71 -10.64 -0.61 15.00
N LEU A 72 -11.78 -0.06 15.42
CA LEU A 72 -11.92 0.66 16.67
C LEU A 72 -11.59 -0.23 17.89
N MET A 73 -12.09 -1.46 17.90
CA MET A 73 -11.76 -2.43 18.96
C MET A 73 -10.27 -2.77 18.95
N CYS A 74 -9.63 -2.92 17.79
CA CYS A 74 -8.19 -3.10 17.70
C CYS A 74 -7.43 -1.91 18.29
N ALA A 75 -7.81 -0.68 17.94
CA ALA A 75 -7.18 0.52 18.47
C ALA A 75 -7.34 0.65 19.99
N LEU A 76 -8.54 0.41 20.53
CA LEU A 76 -8.80 0.42 21.97
C LEU A 76 -8.04 -0.68 22.71
N SER A 77 -7.92 -1.88 22.11
CA SER A 77 -7.13 -2.97 22.67
C SER A 77 -5.65 -2.61 22.73
N LEU A 78 -5.13 -1.93 21.68
CA LEU A 78 -3.75 -1.42 21.65
C LEU A 78 -3.53 -0.31 22.69
N VAL A 79 -4.50 0.58 22.92
CA VAL A 79 -4.43 1.56 24.01
C VAL A 79 -4.30 0.85 25.35
N GLY A 80 -5.22 -0.08 25.65
CA GLY A 80 -5.21 -0.81 26.93
C GLY A 80 -3.93 -1.59 27.11
N TYR A 81 -3.48 -2.30 26.08
CA TYR A 81 -2.24 -3.08 26.13
C TYR A 81 -1.01 -2.19 26.28
N SER A 82 -0.90 -1.12 25.48
CA SER A 82 0.22 -0.18 25.56
C SER A 82 0.35 0.50 26.94
N ILE A 83 -0.76 0.77 27.60
CA ILE A 83 -0.75 1.29 29.00
C ILE A 83 -0.33 0.19 29.99
N SER A 84 -0.82 -1.04 29.82
CA SER A 84 -0.54 -2.14 30.75
C SER A 84 0.92 -2.58 30.77
N ILE A 85 1.66 -2.40 29.67
CA ILE A 85 3.08 -2.76 29.54
C ILE A 85 4.04 -1.62 29.93
N GLN A 86 3.53 -0.47 30.35
CA GLN A 86 4.40 0.65 30.77
C GLN A 86 5.22 0.24 32.01
N GLY A 87 6.54 0.27 31.86
CA GLY A 87 7.47 -0.14 32.92
C GLY A 87 7.75 -1.64 32.98
N ASP A 88 7.19 -2.44 32.08
CA ASP A 88 7.55 -3.85 31.93
C ASP A 88 8.84 -3.95 31.07
N GLU A 89 9.85 -4.63 31.61
CA GLU A 89 11.14 -4.82 30.92
C GLU A 89 11.07 -5.88 29.80
N ASN A 90 10.08 -6.78 29.85
CA ASN A 90 9.90 -7.87 28.88
C ASN A 90 8.42 -8.09 28.50
N PRO A 91 7.78 -7.10 27.90
CA PRO A 91 6.36 -7.25 27.57
C PRO A 91 6.14 -8.32 26.50
N ALA A 92 5.03 -9.04 26.60
CA ALA A 92 4.65 -10.05 25.63
C ALA A 92 4.38 -9.41 24.23
N VAL A 93 4.94 -9.96 23.17
CA VAL A 93 4.80 -9.40 21.80
C VAL A 93 3.58 -9.97 21.06
N TRP A 94 3.13 -11.17 21.42
CA TRP A 94 2.04 -11.87 20.75
C TRP A 94 0.71 -11.10 20.64
N PRO A 95 0.32 -10.19 21.59
CA PRO A 95 -0.91 -9.43 21.44
C PRO A 95 -0.91 -8.50 20.22
N PHE A 96 0.25 -7.92 19.87
CA PHE A 96 0.38 -7.10 18.64
C PHE A 96 0.07 -7.91 17.40
N PHE A 97 0.56 -9.14 17.31
CA PHE A 97 0.27 -10.02 16.16
C PHE A 97 -1.21 -10.42 16.09
N MET A 98 -1.81 -10.77 17.23
CA MET A 98 -3.24 -11.12 17.27
C MET A 98 -4.11 -9.94 16.86
N ILE A 99 -3.82 -8.76 17.36
CA ILE A 99 -4.53 -7.53 16.97
C ILE A 99 -4.26 -7.21 15.49
N GLY A 100 -3.03 -7.41 14.99
CA GLY A 100 -2.68 -7.28 13.58
C GLY A 100 -3.51 -8.19 12.66
N ILE A 101 -3.73 -9.45 13.04
CA ILE A 101 -4.60 -10.38 12.31
C ILE A 101 -6.05 -9.87 12.24
N VAL A 102 -6.59 -9.39 13.36
CA VAL A 102 -7.95 -8.84 13.40
C VAL A 102 -8.04 -7.55 12.57
N PHE A 103 -7.05 -6.67 12.69
CA PHE A 103 -6.96 -5.43 11.94
C PHE A 103 -6.90 -5.69 10.42
N GLY A 104 -6.05 -6.62 9.96
CA GLY A 104 -6.00 -7.04 8.57
C GLY A 104 -7.33 -7.64 8.08
N SER A 105 -8.00 -8.43 8.92
CA SER A 105 -9.33 -8.98 8.61
C SER A 105 -10.36 -7.86 8.39
N CYS A 106 -10.39 -6.84 9.24
CA CYS A 106 -11.27 -5.69 9.10
C CYS A 106 -11.00 -4.91 7.80
N ARG A 107 -9.73 -4.67 7.49
CA ARG A 107 -9.31 -3.99 6.25
C ARG A 107 -9.71 -4.74 4.99
N ALA A 108 -9.72 -6.07 5.03
CA ALA A 108 -10.17 -6.89 3.90
C ALA A 108 -11.62 -6.57 3.48
N PHE A 109 -12.51 -6.26 4.44
CA PHE A 109 -13.90 -5.90 4.15
C PHE A 109 -14.12 -4.40 3.93
N LEU A 110 -13.34 -3.55 4.59
CA LEU A 110 -13.52 -2.09 4.54
C LEU A 110 -13.29 -1.53 3.13
N SER A 111 -12.18 -1.90 2.49
CA SER A 111 -11.78 -1.33 1.19
C SER A 111 -12.82 -1.58 0.09
N PRO A 112 -13.30 -2.82 -0.18
CA PRO A 112 -14.31 -3.05 -1.20
C PRO A 112 -15.65 -2.40 -0.83
N ALA A 113 -16.05 -2.40 0.45
CA ALA A 113 -17.30 -1.79 0.89
C ALA A 113 -17.31 -0.26 0.64
N VAL A 114 -16.23 0.45 0.96
CA VAL A 114 -16.11 1.89 0.75
C VAL A 114 -16.08 2.23 -0.75
N ARG A 115 -15.28 1.51 -1.54
CA ARG A 115 -15.18 1.75 -2.99
C ARG A 115 -16.51 1.55 -3.70
N SER A 116 -17.29 0.54 -3.29
CA SER A 116 -18.60 0.26 -3.88
C SER A 116 -19.68 1.29 -3.52
N MET A 117 -19.45 2.17 -2.55
CA MET A 117 -20.35 3.27 -2.22
C MET A 117 -20.16 4.51 -3.11
N TYR A 118 -19.00 4.68 -3.78
CA TYR A 118 -18.76 5.88 -4.59
C TYR A 118 -19.80 6.10 -5.69
N PRO A 119 -20.19 5.10 -6.51
CA PRO A 119 -21.24 5.29 -7.51
C PRO A 119 -22.61 5.64 -6.91
N MET A 120 -22.88 5.18 -5.67
CA MET A 120 -24.18 5.39 -5.02
C MET A 120 -24.35 6.80 -4.43
N VAL A 121 -23.24 7.48 -4.12
CA VAL A 121 -23.22 8.85 -3.58
C VAL A 121 -22.91 9.89 -4.65
N ALA A 122 -22.53 9.46 -5.86
CA ALA A 122 -22.19 10.36 -6.94
C ALA A 122 -23.47 10.92 -7.61
N PRO A 123 -23.60 12.26 -7.77
CA PRO A 123 -24.60 12.84 -8.66
C PRO A 123 -24.29 12.45 -10.12
N ASP A 124 -25.20 12.81 -11.05
CA ASP A 124 -24.97 12.55 -12.47
C ASP A 124 -23.69 13.23 -12.95
N GLY A 125 -22.79 12.44 -13.58
CA GLY A 125 -21.46 12.90 -14.00
C GLY A 125 -20.46 13.13 -12.86
N GLY A 126 -20.84 12.96 -11.59
CA GLY A 126 -20.00 13.25 -10.42
C GLY A 126 -19.05 12.13 -9.98
N LEU A 127 -19.09 10.96 -10.62
CA LEU A 127 -18.23 9.83 -10.22
C LEU A 127 -16.72 10.10 -10.40
N PRO A 128 -16.24 10.64 -11.56
CA PRO A 128 -14.81 10.92 -11.72
C PRO A 128 -14.25 11.92 -10.69
N PRO A 129 -14.90 13.06 -10.37
CA PRO A 129 -14.46 13.92 -9.29
C PRO A 129 -14.39 13.24 -7.92
N ILE A 130 -15.35 12.37 -7.58
CA ILE A 130 -15.36 11.64 -6.30
C ILE A 130 -14.18 10.68 -6.23
N ILE A 131 -13.87 9.96 -7.32
CA ILE A 131 -12.70 9.07 -7.38
C ILE A 131 -11.40 9.89 -7.21
N ALA A 132 -11.28 11.02 -7.90
CA ALA A 132 -10.12 11.90 -7.79
C ALA A 132 -9.96 12.44 -6.35
N MET A 133 -11.04 12.92 -5.73
CA MET A 133 -11.03 13.37 -4.34
C MET A 133 -10.71 12.25 -3.35
N SER A 134 -11.20 11.03 -3.60
CA SER A 134 -10.88 9.86 -2.78
C SER A 134 -9.39 9.51 -2.85
N SER A 135 -8.78 9.61 -4.03
CA SER A 135 -7.34 9.43 -4.20
C SER A 135 -6.54 10.51 -3.46
N ALA A 136 -6.98 11.77 -3.51
CA ALA A 136 -6.36 12.85 -2.77
C ALA A 136 -6.46 12.64 -1.24
N VAL A 137 -7.62 12.18 -0.76
CA VAL A 137 -7.86 11.81 0.65
C VAL A 137 -6.89 10.70 1.08
N TRP A 138 -6.78 9.63 0.29
CA TRP A 138 -5.84 8.54 0.56
C TRP A 138 -4.38 9.02 0.62
N THR A 139 -3.96 9.78 -0.39
CA THR A 139 -2.59 10.32 -0.44
C THR A 139 -2.30 11.25 0.73
N SER A 140 -3.25 12.10 1.12
CA SER A 140 -3.10 12.95 2.31
C SER A 140 -2.96 12.12 3.59
N ALA A 141 -3.71 11.03 3.72
CA ALA A 141 -3.60 10.13 4.86
C ALA A 141 -2.24 9.43 4.94
N MET A 142 -1.65 9.06 3.80
CA MET A 142 -0.29 8.50 3.72
C MET A 142 0.80 9.46 4.20
N ILE A 143 0.55 10.76 4.19
CA ILE A 143 1.47 11.78 4.69
C ILE A 143 1.18 12.09 6.16
N ILE A 144 -0.07 12.42 6.46
CA ILE A 144 -0.48 12.92 7.79
C ILE A 144 -0.41 11.81 8.83
N GLY A 145 -0.83 10.58 8.50
CA GLY A 145 -0.84 9.46 9.44
C GLY A 145 0.55 9.16 10.02
N PRO A 146 1.57 8.87 9.20
CA PRO A 146 2.92 8.61 9.71
C PRO A 146 3.56 9.82 10.40
N ALA A 147 3.38 11.04 9.89
CA ALA A 147 3.89 12.24 10.54
C ALA A 147 3.27 12.44 11.93
N ALA A 148 1.94 12.28 12.03
CA ALA A 148 1.23 12.34 13.31
C ALA A 148 1.64 11.20 14.25
N SER A 149 1.87 9.98 13.71
CA SER A 149 2.35 8.85 14.49
C SER A 149 3.65 9.19 15.22
N GLY A 150 4.66 9.70 14.53
CA GLY A 150 5.94 10.06 15.14
C GLY A 150 5.80 11.15 16.21
N LEU A 151 4.97 12.17 15.96
CA LEU A 151 4.71 13.25 16.91
C LEU A 151 3.99 12.73 18.17
N LEU A 152 2.90 12.02 18.00
CA LEU A 152 2.08 11.52 19.12
C LEU A 152 2.81 10.45 19.93
N TYR A 153 3.54 9.57 19.23
CA TYR A 153 4.33 8.52 19.87
C TYR A 153 5.48 9.08 20.72
N SER A 154 6.03 10.25 20.36
CA SER A 154 7.06 10.92 21.16
C SER A 154 6.55 11.41 22.52
N ILE A 155 5.23 11.57 22.67
CA ILE A 155 4.60 11.96 23.94
C ILE A 155 4.34 10.69 24.78
N SER A 156 3.70 9.69 24.19
CA SER A 156 3.51 8.38 24.82
C SER A 156 3.06 7.33 23.78
N PRO A 157 3.51 6.05 23.88
CA PRO A 157 3.18 5.00 22.92
C PRO A 157 1.69 4.70 22.74
N TRP A 158 0.83 4.94 23.74
CA TRP A 158 -0.60 4.69 23.67
C TRP A 158 -1.39 5.82 22.96
N ILE A 159 -0.87 7.05 22.92
CA ILE A 159 -1.59 8.23 22.36
C ILE A 159 -1.93 8.06 20.87
N PRO A 160 -1.03 7.58 19.98
CA PRO A 160 -1.38 7.33 18.60
C PRO A 160 -2.58 6.37 18.44
N TYR A 161 -2.65 5.33 19.26
CA TYR A 161 -3.77 4.38 19.22
C TYR A 161 -5.08 5.00 19.69
N ALA A 162 -5.04 5.85 20.75
CA ALA A 162 -6.21 6.60 21.20
C ALA A 162 -6.71 7.56 20.10
N THR A 163 -5.80 8.27 19.44
CA THR A 163 -6.14 9.14 18.30
C THR A 163 -6.71 8.34 17.13
N THR A 164 -6.17 7.15 16.86
CA THR A 164 -6.75 6.22 15.86
C THR A 164 -8.17 5.84 16.22
N ALA A 165 -8.44 5.50 17.49
CA ALA A 165 -9.78 5.16 17.96
C ALA A 165 -10.76 6.32 17.76
N GLU A 166 -10.38 7.55 18.09
CA GLU A 166 -11.18 8.75 17.88
C GLU A 166 -11.48 8.98 16.40
N LEU A 167 -10.47 8.92 15.54
CA LEU A 167 -10.61 9.10 14.09
C LEU A 167 -11.48 8.01 13.46
N THR A 168 -11.34 6.76 13.91
CA THR A 168 -12.16 5.64 13.46
C THR A 168 -13.61 5.81 13.90
N LEU A 169 -13.86 6.27 15.12
CA LEU A 169 -15.21 6.59 15.62
C LEU A 169 -15.86 7.70 14.78
N ILE A 170 -15.13 8.76 14.46
CA ILE A 170 -15.60 9.82 13.53
C ILE A 170 -15.93 9.20 12.17
N GLY A 171 -15.09 8.30 11.68
CA GLY A 171 -15.31 7.54 10.45
C GLY A 171 -16.62 6.76 10.46
N ILE A 172 -16.87 5.99 11.53
CA ILE A 172 -18.11 5.20 11.73
C ILE A 172 -19.34 6.11 11.69
N LEU A 173 -19.34 7.15 12.54
CA LEU A 173 -20.47 8.08 12.65
C LEU A 173 -20.76 8.77 11.31
N GLY A 174 -19.71 9.13 10.58
CA GLY A 174 -19.84 9.75 9.29
C GLY A 174 -20.36 8.79 8.21
N ILE A 175 -19.87 7.55 8.16
CA ILE A 175 -20.38 6.53 7.21
C ILE A 175 -21.83 6.20 7.48
N LEU A 176 -22.24 6.06 8.74
CA LEU A 176 -23.62 5.79 9.10
C LEU A 176 -24.60 6.91 8.66
N ARG A 177 -24.11 8.15 8.60
CA ARG A 177 -24.90 9.32 8.12
C ARG A 177 -24.92 9.49 6.60
N VAL A 178 -24.15 8.70 5.85
CA VAL A 178 -24.14 8.78 4.38
C VAL A 178 -25.55 8.45 3.85
N GLN A 179 -26.06 9.31 3.00
CA GLN A 179 -27.29 9.06 2.24
C GLN A 179 -26.92 8.66 0.81
N PHE A 180 -27.49 7.56 0.34
CA PHE A 180 -27.32 7.12 -1.04
C PHE A 180 -28.30 7.88 -1.94
N LEU A 181 -27.78 8.41 -3.03
CA LEU A 181 -28.56 9.09 -4.08
C LEU A 181 -29.12 8.10 -5.10
N ARG A 182 -28.53 6.91 -5.18
CA ARG A 182 -28.90 5.88 -6.15
C ARG A 182 -28.95 4.52 -5.48
N GLU A 183 -29.78 3.65 -6.03
CA GLU A 183 -29.77 2.24 -5.69
C GLU A 183 -28.52 1.55 -6.28
N PRO A 184 -28.05 0.47 -5.65
CA PRO A 184 -26.98 -0.31 -6.20
C PRO A 184 -27.35 -0.82 -7.60
N PRO A 185 -26.41 -0.82 -8.56
CA PRO A 185 -26.70 -1.36 -9.89
C PRO A 185 -27.18 -2.81 -9.79
N PRO A 186 -28.11 -3.21 -10.65
CA PRO A 186 -28.57 -4.60 -10.73
C PRO A 186 -27.36 -5.52 -10.95
N ARG A 187 -27.35 -6.60 -10.22
CA ARG A 187 -26.25 -7.56 -10.24
C ARG A 187 -26.49 -8.61 -11.29
N ASP A 188 -25.46 -8.98 -12.04
CA ASP A 188 -25.46 -10.23 -12.77
C ASP A 188 -25.23 -11.39 -11.77
N PRO A 189 -26.20 -12.31 -11.58
CA PRO A 189 -26.06 -13.43 -10.66
C PRO A 189 -24.89 -14.36 -11.01
N ASN A 190 -24.37 -14.26 -12.23
CA ASN A 190 -23.30 -15.11 -12.75
C ASN A 190 -21.90 -14.49 -12.54
N GLU A 191 -21.81 -13.23 -12.14
CA GLU A 191 -20.53 -12.54 -11.90
C GLU A 191 -19.97 -12.88 -10.51
N LYS A 192 -19.50 -14.11 -10.36
CA LYS A 192 -18.81 -14.56 -9.14
C LYS A 192 -17.29 -14.47 -9.36
N VAL A 193 -16.60 -13.69 -8.54
CA VAL A 193 -15.15 -13.79 -8.43
C VAL A 193 -14.84 -15.13 -7.78
N THR A 194 -14.40 -16.08 -8.59
CA THR A 194 -14.03 -17.44 -8.14
C THR A 194 -12.52 -17.62 -8.29
N LEU A 195 -11.95 -18.59 -7.58
CA LEU A 195 -10.55 -19.00 -7.81
C LEU A 195 -10.29 -19.30 -9.29
N ARG A 196 -11.26 -19.89 -9.98
CA ARG A 196 -11.17 -20.16 -11.42
C ARG A 196 -11.04 -18.87 -12.22
N SER A 197 -11.82 -17.82 -11.90
CA SER A 197 -11.73 -16.52 -12.59
C SER A 197 -10.40 -15.81 -12.32
N ALA A 198 -9.85 -15.94 -11.11
CA ALA A 198 -8.51 -15.44 -10.80
C ALA A 198 -7.42 -16.19 -11.58
N MET A 199 -7.54 -17.53 -11.71
CA MET A 199 -6.63 -18.35 -12.53
C MET A 199 -6.69 -17.97 -14.01
N GLU A 200 -7.85 -17.62 -14.53
CA GLU A 200 -8.00 -17.12 -15.91
C GLU A 200 -7.30 -15.78 -16.09
N GLY A 201 -7.41 -14.86 -15.12
CA GLY A 201 -6.65 -13.60 -15.10
C GLY A 201 -5.14 -13.84 -15.09
N LEU A 202 -4.64 -14.72 -14.22
CA LEU A 202 -3.23 -15.08 -14.15
C LEU A 202 -2.73 -15.70 -15.47
N HIS A 203 -3.53 -16.60 -16.06
CA HIS A 203 -3.19 -17.23 -17.33
C HIS A 203 -3.09 -16.20 -18.47
N PHE A 204 -4.01 -15.20 -18.48
CA PHE A 204 -3.97 -14.10 -19.43
C PHE A 204 -2.70 -13.24 -19.25
N ILE A 205 -2.35 -12.88 -18.01
CA ILE A 205 -1.11 -12.14 -17.71
C ILE A 205 0.11 -12.91 -18.23
N LYS A 206 0.20 -14.21 -17.95
CA LYS A 206 1.32 -15.07 -18.40
C LYS A 206 1.45 -15.16 -19.92
N ARG A 207 0.33 -15.11 -20.64
CA ARG A 207 0.31 -15.18 -22.11
C ARG A 207 0.53 -13.84 -22.79
N THR A 208 0.47 -12.75 -22.07
CA THR A 208 0.64 -11.39 -22.59
C THR A 208 2.00 -10.84 -22.15
N PRO A 209 3.04 -10.89 -23.01
CA PRO A 209 4.42 -10.56 -22.60
C PRO A 209 4.59 -9.18 -21.99
N ILE A 210 3.82 -8.19 -22.46
CA ILE A 210 3.87 -6.81 -21.94
C ILE A 210 3.32 -6.74 -20.51
N LEU A 211 2.19 -7.39 -20.25
CA LEU A 211 1.60 -7.46 -18.90
C LEU A 211 2.51 -8.23 -17.94
N LEU A 212 3.00 -9.38 -18.39
CA LEU A 212 3.93 -10.19 -17.60
C LEU A 212 5.16 -9.37 -17.24
N ALA A 213 5.77 -8.68 -18.21
CA ALA A 213 6.95 -7.87 -17.98
C ALA A 213 6.69 -6.71 -17.03
N ALA A 214 5.62 -5.94 -17.24
CA ALA A 214 5.31 -4.77 -16.42
C ALA A 214 4.96 -5.14 -14.97
N ILE A 215 4.11 -6.16 -14.78
CA ILE A 215 3.68 -6.60 -13.45
C ILE A 215 4.84 -7.26 -12.71
N SER A 216 5.56 -8.21 -13.35
CA SER A 216 6.65 -8.93 -12.69
C SER A 216 7.86 -8.04 -12.38
N LEU A 217 8.17 -7.03 -13.19
CA LEU A 217 9.22 -6.05 -12.89
C LEU A 217 8.98 -5.41 -11.53
N ASP A 218 7.76 -4.92 -11.30
CA ASP A 218 7.37 -4.28 -10.05
C ASP A 218 7.37 -5.26 -8.88
N LEU A 219 6.82 -6.47 -9.08
CA LEU A 219 6.78 -7.50 -8.04
C LEU A 219 8.18 -7.80 -7.50
N PHE A 220 9.15 -7.98 -8.38
CA PHE A 220 10.53 -8.26 -7.98
C PHE A 220 11.23 -7.03 -7.40
N ALA A 221 10.95 -5.83 -7.96
CA ALA A 221 11.53 -4.58 -7.44
C ALA A 221 11.06 -4.32 -6.00
N VAL A 222 9.77 -4.51 -5.72
CA VAL A 222 9.18 -4.32 -4.39
C VAL A 222 9.61 -5.43 -3.43
N LEU A 223 9.67 -6.69 -3.90
CA LEU A 223 10.09 -7.82 -3.08
C LEU A 223 11.50 -7.60 -2.50
N PHE A 224 12.44 -7.16 -3.31
CA PHE A 224 13.81 -6.90 -2.85
C PHE A 224 14.03 -5.48 -2.35
N GLY A 225 13.17 -4.54 -2.74
CA GLY A 225 13.23 -3.14 -2.33
C GLY A 225 12.46 -2.80 -1.05
N GLY A 226 12.15 -3.77 -0.19
CA GLY A 226 11.32 -3.62 1.01
C GLY A 226 11.87 -2.69 2.12
N ALA A 227 12.81 -1.82 1.80
CA ALA A 227 13.50 -0.90 2.71
C ALA A 227 12.55 -0.01 3.56
N VAL A 228 11.36 0.31 3.05
CA VAL A 228 10.36 1.13 3.76
C VAL A 228 9.88 0.45 5.05
N ALA A 229 9.84 -0.88 5.09
CA ALA A 229 9.49 -1.63 6.29
C ALA A 229 10.56 -1.49 7.38
N LEU A 230 11.83 -1.31 7.00
CA LEU A 230 12.96 -1.15 7.92
C LEU A 230 13.17 0.30 8.39
N LEU A 231 12.33 1.25 7.99
CA LEU A 231 12.47 2.66 8.40
C LEU A 231 12.51 2.88 9.93
N PRO A 232 11.79 2.12 10.79
CA PRO A 232 11.96 2.23 12.24
C PRO A 232 13.41 1.90 12.67
N VAL A 233 13.97 0.82 12.12
CA VAL A 233 15.35 0.36 12.40
C VAL A 233 16.37 1.36 11.88
N ILE A 234 16.20 1.83 10.63
CA ILE A 234 17.07 2.84 10.00
C ILE A 234 17.08 4.13 10.82
N ALA A 235 15.90 4.61 11.26
CA ALA A 235 15.78 5.83 12.04
C ALA A 235 16.53 5.73 13.37
N GLU A 236 16.41 4.61 14.06
CA GLU A 236 16.98 4.43 15.40
C GLU A 236 18.46 4.02 15.35
N GLU A 237 18.78 2.94 14.63
CA GLU A 237 20.13 2.35 14.66
C GLU A 237 21.13 3.04 13.71
N GLN A 238 20.67 3.48 12.53
CA GLN A 238 21.56 4.03 11.50
C GLN A 238 21.63 5.56 11.56
N LEU A 239 20.49 6.23 11.79
CA LEU A 239 20.43 7.70 11.80
C LEU A 239 20.45 8.29 13.21
N GLY A 240 20.18 7.50 14.26
CA GLY A 240 20.17 7.93 15.66
C GLY A 240 19.11 9.03 15.93
N VAL A 241 17.98 9.01 15.22
CA VAL A 241 16.94 10.06 15.31
C VAL A 241 15.72 9.59 16.10
N GLY A 242 15.07 10.54 16.76
CA GLY A 242 13.88 10.27 17.57
C GLY A 242 12.60 10.05 16.75
N ASN A 243 11.51 9.76 17.47
CA ASN A 243 10.22 9.34 16.92
C ASN A 243 9.60 10.37 15.96
N VAL A 244 9.74 11.67 16.21
CA VAL A 244 9.24 12.74 15.32
C VAL A 244 9.94 12.67 13.96
N ALA A 245 11.27 12.52 13.96
CA ALA A 245 12.03 12.40 12.72
C ALA A 245 11.69 11.11 11.96
N TYR A 246 11.48 9.98 12.66
CA TYR A 246 10.97 8.75 12.07
C TYR A 246 9.61 8.97 11.37
N GLY A 247 8.67 9.61 12.04
CA GLY A 247 7.35 9.91 11.47
C GLY A 247 7.43 10.71 10.18
N TRP A 248 8.29 11.75 10.15
CA TRP A 248 8.55 12.54 8.95
C TRP A 248 9.28 11.75 7.87
N LEU A 249 10.25 10.91 8.24
CA LEU A 249 10.95 10.03 7.30
C LEU A 249 9.96 9.09 6.60
N ARG A 250 9.02 8.53 7.34
CA ARG A 250 7.96 7.68 6.77
C ARG A 250 6.96 8.50 5.92
N ALA A 251 6.62 9.72 6.33
CA ALA A 251 5.77 10.62 5.58
C ALA A 251 6.40 11.08 4.26
N ALA A 252 7.74 11.12 4.17
CA ALA A 252 8.47 11.48 2.95
C ALA A 252 8.06 10.59 1.76
N GLY A 253 7.73 9.31 2.01
CA GLY A 253 7.18 8.41 1.00
C GLY A 253 5.88 8.92 0.38
N GLY A 254 4.92 9.30 1.22
CA GLY A 254 3.66 9.90 0.78
C GLY A 254 3.87 11.23 0.03
N ILE A 255 4.79 12.08 0.53
CA ILE A 255 5.13 13.37 -0.11
C ILE A 255 5.72 13.14 -1.50
N GLY A 256 6.67 12.20 -1.65
CA GLY A 256 7.29 11.86 -2.92
C GLY A 256 6.28 11.34 -3.95
N ALA A 257 5.43 10.40 -3.52
CA ALA A 257 4.36 9.85 -4.36
C ALA A 257 3.36 10.94 -4.78
N ALA A 258 2.91 11.80 -3.86
CA ALA A 258 1.98 12.90 -4.13
C ALA A 258 2.57 13.91 -5.11
N ALA A 259 3.82 14.33 -4.88
CA ALA A 259 4.51 15.29 -5.74
C ALA A 259 4.66 14.75 -7.17
N MET A 260 5.04 13.48 -7.32
CA MET A 260 5.17 12.85 -8.63
C MET A 260 3.82 12.65 -9.31
N ALA A 261 2.77 12.24 -8.59
CA ALA A 261 1.42 12.13 -9.12
C ALA A 261 0.91 13.50 -9.64
N ALA A 262 1.12 14.57 -8.88
CA ALA A 262 0.78 15.93 -9.30
C ALA A 262 1.60 16.37 -10.53
N PHE A 263 2.89 16.05 -10.58
CA PHE A 263 3.74 16.34 -11.73
C PHE A 263 3.23 15.61 -13.00
N LEU A 264 2.91 14.31 -12.89
CA LEU A 264 2.39 13.51 -14.00
C LEU A 264 0.99 13.97 -14.46
N ALA A 265 0.17 14.50 -13.56
CA ALA A 265 -1.12 15.09 -13.91
C ALA A 265 -0.97 16.38 -14.75
N ILE A 266 0.06 17.21 -14.45
CA ILE A 266 0.35 18.45 -15.19
C ILE A 266 1.14 18.15 -16.48
N ARG A 267 2.09 17.21 -16.40
CA ARG A 267 2.96 16.81 -17.52
C ARG A 267 2.87 15.30 -17.73
N PRO A 268 1.80 14.81 -18.36
CA PRO A 268 1.63 13.38 -18.60
C PRO A 268 2.75 12.81 -19.46
N LEU A 269 3.18 11.61 -19.13
CA LEU A 269 4.18 10.87 -19.88
C LEU A 269 3.60 10.48 -21.25
N ARG A 270 4.14 11.02 -22.30
CA ARG A 270 3.63 10.81 -23.67
C ARG A 270 4.51 9.93 -24.55
N ARG A 271 5.81 9.83 -24.25
CA ARG A 271 6.81 9.11 -25.07
C ARG A 271 7.76 8.32 -24.19
N ASN A 272 8.38 7.30 -24.79
CA ASN A 272 9.33 6.41 -24.14
C ASN A 272 8.77 5.70 -22.89
N VAL A 273 7.48 5.33 -22.93
CA VAL A 273 6.75 4.80 -21.79
C VAL A 273 7.46 3.59 -21.16
N GLY A 274 7.86 2.61 -21.99
CA GLY A 274 8.52 1.41 -21.49
C GLY A 274 9.92 1.67 -20.92
N ARG A 275 10.69 2.57 -21.53
CA ARG A 275 11.99 2.99 -21.00
C ARG A 275 11.85 3.77 -19.70
N SER A 276 10.85 4.63 -19.62
CA SER A 276 10.57 5.41 -18.40
C SER A 276 10.23 4.51 -17.21
N LEU A 277 9.50 3.41 -17.44
CA LEU A 277 9.24 2.42 -16.41
C LEU A 277 10.54 1.78 -15.89
N LEU A 278 11.40 1.31 -16.79
CA LEU A 278 12.68 0.70 -16.41
C LEU A 278 13.61 1.69 -15.69
N ILE A 279 13.67 2.94 -16.16
CA ILE A 279 14.47 4.01 -15.53
C ILE A 279 13.91 4.33 -14.13
N ALA A 280 12.60 4.43 -13.99
CA ALA A 280 11.97 4.70 -12.70
C ALA A 280 12.31 3.61 -11.68
N VAL A 281 12.20 2.32 -12.05
CA VAL A 281 12.59 1.21 -11.16
C VAL A 281 14.10 1.23 -10.86
N GLY A 282 14.94 1.64 -11.82
CA GLY A 282 16.37 1.84 -11.59
C GLY A 282 16.66 2.96 -10.59
N VAL A 283 15.95 4.09 -10.69
CA VAL A 283 16.04 5.21 -9.74
C VAL A 283 15.56 4.79 -8.36
N PHE A 284 14.48 4.00 -8.28
CA PHE A 284 14.02 3.40 -7.03
C PHE A 284 15.14 2.56 -6.37
N GLY A 285 15.78 1.66 -7.12
CA GLY A 285 16.88 0.84 -6.60
C GLY A 285 18.10 1.68 -6.17
N LEU A 286 18.46 2.72 -6.94
CA LEU A 286 19.56 3.62 -6.58
C LEU A 286 19.24 4.41 -5.30
N ALA A 287 18.03 4.95 -5.17
CA ALA A 287 17.61 5.66 -3.97
C ALA A 287 17.56 4.73 -2.74
N THR A 288 17.21 3.45 -2.94
CA THR A 288 17.28 2.42 -1.89
C THR A 288 18.73 2.18 -1.43
N ILE A 289 19.70 2.11 -2.36
CA ILE A 289 21.14 2.01 -2.00
C ILE A 289 21.57 3.22 -1.19
N VAL A 290 21.24 4.43 -1.64
CA VAL A 290 21.57 5.67 -0.92
C VAL A 290 20.97 5.67 0.49
N LEU A 291 19.73 5.20 0.65
CA LEU A 291 19.09 5.06 1.97
C LEU A 291 19.86 4.10 2.88
N GLY A 292 20.33 2.97 2.34
CA GLY A 292 21.08 1.97 3.11
C GLY A 292 22.50 2.43 3.52
N ASP A 293 23.11 3.29 2.72
CA ASP A 293 24.51 3.74 2.94
C ASP A 293 24.63 5.02 3.79
N THR A 294 23.56 5.82 3.88
CA THR A 294 23.63 7.15 4.49
C THR A 294 23.46 7.13 6.01
N SER A 295 24.27 7.92 6.72
CA SER A 295 24.06 8.28 8.12
C SER A 295 23.42 9.67 8.31
N SER A 296 23.13 10.38 7.22
CA SER A 296 22.51 11.71 7.26
C SER A 296 20.99 11.63 7.13
N TYR A 297 20.27 12.15 8.11
CA TYR A 297 18.80 12.23 8.07
C TYR A 297 18.27 12.94 6.81
N THR A 298 18.90 14.06 6.43
CA THR A 298 18.47 14.81 5.25
C THR A 298 18.60 13.98 3.96
N VAL A 299 19.72 13.25 3.82
CA VAL A 299 19.93 12.38 2.65
C VAL A 299 18.95 11.21 2.67
N ALA A 300 18.72 10.59 3.84
CA ALA A 300 17.72 9.53 4.01
C ALA A 300 16.30 10.01 3.65
N PHE A 301 15.92 11.21 4.12
CA PHE A 301 14.63 11.82 3.80
C PHE A 301 14.46 12.03 2.28
N ILE A 302 15.46 12.59 1.62
CA ILE A 302 15.45 12.79 0.17
C ILE A 302 15.44 11.43 -0.55
N ALA A 303 16.19 10.44 -0.08
CA ALA A 303 16.19 9.10 -0.66
C ALA A 303 14.80 8.44 -0.60
N VAL A 304 14.10 8.50 0.55
CA VAL A 304 12.73 8.00 0.69
C VAL A 304 11.76 8.75 -0.21
N LEU A 305 11.91 10.07 -0.31
CA LEU A 305 11.09 10.89 -1.21
C LEU A 305 11.29 10.48 -2.67
N VAL A 306 12.54 10.31 -3.10
CA VAL A 306 12.89 9.95 -4.49
C VAL A 306 12.45 8.53 -4.83
N LEU A 307 12.67 7.56 -3.94
CA LEU A 307 12.24 6.19 -4.20
C LEU A 307 10.72 6.10 -4.36
N SER A 308 9.94 6.80 -3.52
CA SER A 308 8.48 6.79 -3.62
C SER A 308 7.96 7.61 -4.82
N ALA A 309 8.66 8.66 -5.22
CA ALA A 309 8.37 9.38 -6.46
C ALA A 309 8.61 8.48 -7.68
N ALA A 310 9.70 7.72 -7.69
CA ALA A 310 10.03 6.77 -8.75
C ALA A 310 9.02 5.61 -8.81
N ASP A 311 8.61 5.07 -7.67
CA ASP A 311 7.56 4.06 -7.57
C ASP A 311 6.22 4.58 -8.14
N MET A 312 5.85 5.83 -7.85
CA MET A 312 4.63 6.44 -8.41
C MET A 312 4.66 6.51 -9.95
N VAL A 313 5.82 6.70 -10.58
CA VAL A 313 5.94 6.60 -12.06
C VAL A 313 5.63 5.17 -12.52
N SER A 314 6.14 4.15 -11.81
CA SER A 314 5.83 2.74 -12.09
C SER A 314 4.33 2.45 -11.94
N VAL A 315 3.73 2.88 -10.86
CA VAL A 315 2.28 2.74 -10.59
C VAL A 315 1.45 3.40 -11.68
N PHE A 316 1.82 4.63 -12.11
CA PHE A 316 1.12 5.35 -13.18
C PHE A 316 1.20 4.59 -14.51
N ILE A 317 2.39 4.14 -14.90
CA ILE A 317 2.59 3.45 -16.18
C ILE A 317 1.85 2.11 -16.18
N ARG A 318 1.97 1.31 -15.13
CA ARG A 318 1.26 0.02 -15.02
C ARG A 318 -0.26 0.22 -14.98
N GLY A 319 -0.73 1.16 -14.18
CA GLY A 319 -2.15 1.52 -14.12
C GLY A 319 -2.74 1.97 -15.46
N SER A 320 -1.89 2.41 -16.41
CA SER A 320 -2.28 2.75 -17.76
C SER A 320 -2.15 1.56 -18.73
N ILE A 321 -1.06 0.79 -18.66
CA ILE A 321 -0.81 -0.36 -19.56
C ILE A 321 -1.86 -1.48 -19.32
N VAL A 322 -2.13 -1.81 -18.07
CA VAL A 322 -3.01 -2.95 -17.73
C VAL A 322 -4.40 -2.83 -18.36
N PRO A 323 -5.14 -1.72 -18.21
CA PRO A 323 -6.45 -1.60 -18.85
C PRO A 323 -6.40 -1.47 -20.38
N LEU A 324 -5.33 -0.91 -20.96
CA LEU A 324 -5.20 -0.75 -22.42
C LEU A 324 -4.95 -2.09 -23.13
N VAL A 325 -4.17 -2.98 -22.51
CA VAL A 325 -3.82 -4.29 -23.10
C VAL A 325 -4.84 -5.38 -22.75
N THR A 326 -5.73 -5.11 -21.78
CA THR A 326 -6.67 -6.11 -21.28
C THR A 326 -8.08 -5.88 -21.84
N PRO A 327 -8.69 -6.85 -22.54
CA PRO A 327 -10.07 -6.77 -22.99
C PRO A 327 -11.03 -6.54 -21.80
N ASP A 328 -12.13 -5.81 -22.06
CA ASP A 328 -13.08 -5.38 -21.03
C ASP A 328 -13.61 -6.54 -20.19
N GLU A 329 -13.89 -7.70 -20.82
CA GLU A 329 -14.41 -8.89 -20.14
C GLU A 329 -13.40 -9.51 -19.15
N LYS A 330 -12.10 -9.24 -19.30
CA LYS A 330 -11.02 -9.80 -18.45
C LYS A 330 -10.44 -8.77 -17.50
N ARG A 331 -10.72 -7.47 -17.67
CA ARG A 331 -10.10 -6.36 -16.93
C ARG A 331 -10.25 -6.53 -15.41
N GLY A 332 -11.45 -6.86 -14.94
CA GLY A 332 -11.68 -7.09 -13.51
C GLY A 332 -10.87 -8.25 -12.92
N ARG A 333 -10.72 -9.35 -13.70
CA ARG A 333 -9.95 -10.53 -13.27
C ARG A 333 -8.45 -10.25 -13.22
N VAL A 334 -7.92 -9.55 -14.22
CA VAL A 334 -6.50 -9.14 -14.27
C VAL A 334 -6.17 -8.18 -13.14
N SER A 335 -7.00 -7.14 -12.93
CA SER A 335 -6.80 -6.18 -11.83
C SER A 335 -6.90 -6.83 -10.44
N ALA A 336 -7.79 -7.81 -10.25
CA ALA A 336 -7.89 -8.54 -9.00
C ALA A 336 -6.60 -9.33 -8.71
N VAL A 337 -6.05 -10.02 -9.70
CA VAL A 337 -4.77 -10.73 -9.60
C VAL A 337 -3.62 -9.76 -9.31
N GLU A 338 -3.54 -8.66 -10.04
CA GLU A 338 -2.51 -7.62 -9.84
C GLU A 338 -2.53 -7.08 -8.41
N ASN A 339 -3.70 -6.70 -7.89
CA ASN A 339 -3.83 -6.17 -6.53
C ASN A 339 -3.41 -7.18 -5.45
N VAL A 340 -3.74 -8.46 -5.62
CA VAL A 340 -3.29 -9.52 -4.70
C VAL A 340 -1.77 -9.67 -4.75
N PHE A 341 -1.18 -9.65 -5.94
CA PHE A 341 0.28 -9.74 -6.10
C PHE A 341 0.98 -8.53 -5.48
N ILE A 342 0.50 -7.30 -5.74
CA ILE A 342 1.08 -6.09 -5.14
C ILE A 342 1.04 -6.17 -3.62
N GLY A 343 -0.10 -6.54 -3.03
CA GLY A 343 -0.23 -6.70 -1.58
C GLY A 343 0.72 -7.78 -1.05
N ALA A 344 0.74 -8.96 -1.70
CA ALA A 344 1.61 -10.06 -1.29
C ALA A 344 3.09 -9.68 -1.34
N THR A 345 3.52 -9.00 -2.41
CA THR A 345 4.94 -8.64 -2.57
C THR A 345 5.40 -7.57 -1.59
N ASN A 346 4.53 -6.61 -1.25
CA ASN A 346 4.84 -5.63 -0.22
C ASN A 346 5.14 -6.30 1.13
N GLU A 347 4.27 -7.21 1.57
CA GLU A 347 4.41 -7.84 2.88
C GLU A 347 5.49 -8.95 2.89
N LEU A 348 5.61 -9.70 1.80
CA LEU A 348 6.71 -10.65 1.65
C LEU A 348 8.07 -9.95 1.57
N GLY A 349 8.14 -8.79 0.90
CA GLY A 349 9.33 -7.96 0.86
C GLY A 349 9.68 -7.37 2.23
N ALA A 350 8.67 -6.94 2.99
CA ALA A 350 8.87 -6.50 4.37
C ALA A 350 9.39 -7.64 5.27
N PHE A 351 8.83 -8.84 5.13
CA PHE A 351 9.28 -10.02 5.87
C PHE A 351 10.69 -10.45 5.45
N GLU A 352 10.96 -10.55 4.15
CA GLU A 352 12.29 -10.87 3.60
C GLU A 352 13.34 -9.88 4.12
N SER A 353 13.05 -8.59 4.00
CA SER A 353 13.93 -7.52 4.50
C SER A 353 14.17 -7.61 6.02
N GLY A 354 13.15 -7.99 6.80
CA GLY A 354 13.28 -8.23 8.24
C GLY A 354 14.21 -9.40 8.55
N VAL A 355 14.05 -10.53 7.85
CA VAL A 355 14.92 -11.71 7.98
C VAL A 355 16.35 -11.39 7.57
N ALA A 356 16.52 -10.78 6.41
CA ALA A 356 17.84 -10.42 5.89
C ALA A 356 18.54 -9.40 6.79
N SER A 357 17.81 -8.40 7.31
CA SER A 357 18.35 -7.40 8.24
C SER A 357 18.87 -8.04 9.54
N GLN A 358 18.17 -9.07 10.04
CA GLN A 358 18.64 -9.78 11.22
C GLN A 358 19.89 -10.63 10.95
N ALA A 359 20.05 -11.14 9.72
CA ALA A 359 21.18 -11.99 9.34
C ALA A 359 22.42 -11.19 8.92
N PHE A 360 22.23 -10.10 8.17
CA PHE A 360 23.31 -9.35 7.50
C PHE A 360 23.44 -7.90 8.01
N GLY A 361 22.54 -7.45 8.87
CA GLY A 361 22.43 -6.06 9.31
C GLY A 361 21.59 -5.21 8.34
N THR A 362 20.98 -4.17 8.88
CA THR A 362 20.06 -3.29 8.14
C THR A 362 20.70 -2.59 6.94
N PRO A 363 21.89 -1.95 7.06
CA PRO A 363 22.52 -1.29 5.92
C PRO A 363 22.81 -2.25 4.76
N ALA A 364 23.38 -3.42 5.05
CA ALA A 364 23.72 -4.40 4.02
C ALA A 364 22.46 -4.94 3.31
N THR A 365 21.38 -5.17 4.05
CA THR A 365 20.09 -5.61 3.50
C THR A 365 19.50 -4.58 2.56
N VAL A 366 19.45 -3.31 2.97
CA VAL A 366 18.86 -2.23 2.16
C VAL A 366 19.70 -1.99 0.90
N ILE A 367 21.03 -1.95 1.02
CA ILE A 367 21.94 -1.83 -0.13
C ILE A 367 21.77 -3.04 -1.05
N GLY A 368 21.77 -4.26 -0.50
CA GLY A 368 21.60 -5.49 -1.26
C GLY A 368 20.28 -5.52 -2.04
N GLY A 369 19.18 -5.10 -1.42
CA GLY A 369 17.89 -4.98 -2.05
C GLY A 369 17.87 -3.97 -3.21
N GLY A 370 18.50 -2.81 -3.02
CA GLY A 370 18.67 -1.81 -4.09
C GLY A 370 19.53 -2.34 -5.25
N VAL A 371 20.62 -3.04 -4.97
CA VAL A 371 21.47 -3.70 -6.00
C VAL A 371 20.68 -4.77 -6.74
N ALA A 372 19.91 -5.61 -6.04
CA ALA A 372 19.06 -6.62 -6.64
C ALA A 372 18.01 -5.98 -7.56
N THR A 373 17.39 -4.89 -7.14
CA THR A 373 16.43 -4.12 -7.96
C THR A 373 17.08 -3.61 -9.24
N ILE A 374 18.29 -3.05 -9.18
CA ILE A 374 19.02 -2.60 -10.39
C ILE A 374 19.40 -3.78 -11.28
N ALA A 375 19.82 -4.90 -10.71
CA ALA A 375 20.11 -6.12 -11.47
C ALA A 375 18.86 -6.64 -12.21
N ILE A 376 17.70 -6.61 -11.55
CA ILE A 376 16.40 -6.95 -12.15
C ILE A 376 16.11 -6.03 -13.33
N VAL A 377 16.29 -4.72 -13.20
CA VAL A 377 16.13 -3.78 -14.32
C VAL A 377 17.02 -4.17 -15.51
N GLY A 378 18.28 -4.53 -15.24
CA GLY A 378 19.20 -5.03 -16.27
C GLY A 378 18.70 -6.29 -16.97
N VAL A 379 18.21 -7.26 -16.21
CA VAL A 379 17.63 -8.50 -16.75
C VAL A 379 16.38 -8.20 -17.59
N TRP A 380 15.49 -7.32 -17.11
CA TRP A 380 14.28 -6.93 -17.86
C TRP A 380 14.59 -6.11 -19.10
N TRP A 381 15.63 -5.27 -19.05
CA TRP A 381 16.08 -4.51 -20.20
C TRP A 381 16.48 -5.40 -21.38
N ILE A 382 17.09 -6.54 -21.10
CA ILE A 382 17.54 -7.54 -22.07
C ILE A 382 16.42 -8.55 -22.41
N GLY A 383 15.74 -9.07 -21.37
CA GLY A 383 14.79 -10.17 -21.47
C GLY A 383 13.42 -9.80 -22.05
N PHE A 384 13.01 -8.52 -21.88
CA PHE A 384 11.71 -8.06 -22.36
C PHE A 384 11.81 -6.87 -23.32
N PRO A 385 12.30 -7.10 -24.56
CA PRO A 385 12.39 -6.04 -25.57
C PRO A 385 11.03 -5.42 -25.92
N SER A 386 9.94 -6.18 -25.79
CA SER A 386 8.58 -5.71 -26.03
C SER A 386 8.20 -4.56 -25.09
N LEU A 387 8.53 -4.65 -23.80
CA LEU A 387 8.30 -3.58 -22.83
C LEU A 387 9.13 -2.34 -23.18
N ARG A 388 10.43 -2.51 -23.44
CA ARG A 388 11.35 -1.39 -23.73
C ARG A 388 10.99 -0.62 -24.99
N LYS A 389 10.37 -1.27 -25.98
CA LYS A 389 10.02 -0.68 -27.28
C LYS A 389 8.73 0.15 -27.26
N ILE A 390 7.94 0.11 -26.18
CA ILE A 390 6.73 0.92 -26.06
C ILE A 390 7.14 2.40 -26.02
N ASP A 391 6.79 3.16 -27.08
CA ASP A 391 7.00 4.60 -27.12
C ASP A 391 5.80 5.35 -26.53
N GLN A 392 4.59 5.03 -26.95
CA GLN A 392 3.37 5.71 -26.53
C GLN A 392 2.32 4.71 -26.00
N PHE A 393 1.39 5.19 -25.19
CA PHE A 393 0.26 4.36 -24.74
C PHE A 393 -0.66 3.96 -25.91
N SER A 394 -0.76 4.79 -26.95
CA SER A 394 -1.51 4.47 -28.18
C SER A 394 -0.96 3.26 -28.92
N ASP A 395 0.32 2.92 -28.78
CA ASP A 395 0.92 1.73 -29.40
C ASP A 395 0.36 0.42 -28.82
N LEU A 396 -0.35 0.50 -27.69
CA LEU A 396 -0.93 -0.62 -26.96
C LEU A 396 -2.43 -0.78 -27.17
N ASP A 397 -3.08 0.17 -27.84
CA ASP A 397 -4.53 0.11 -28.06
C ASP A 397 -4.85 -0.98 -29.09
N THR A 398 -5.28 -2.15 -28.58
CA THR A 398 -5.65 -3.29 -29.43
C THR A 398 -6.99 -3.11 -30.15
N SER A 399 -7.73 -2.03 -29.86
CA SER A 399 -9.01 -1.73 -30.52
C SER A 399 -8.84 -1.22 -31.96
N GLU A 400 -7.66 -0.68 -32.29
CA GLU A 400 -7.36 -0.15 -33.62
C GLU A 400 -6.65 -1.14 -34.57
N ASN A 401 -6.25 -2.33 -34.09
CA ASN A 401 -5.57 -3.33 -34.91
C ASN A 401 -6.12 -4.75 -34.65
N PRO A 402 -7.29 -5.10 -35.21
CA PRO A 402 -7.79 -6.47 -35.19
C PRO A 402 -6.94 -7.29 -36.17
N ALA A 403 -5.99 -8.10 -35.64
CA ALA A 403 -5.26 -9.08 -36.39
C ALA A 403 -5.99 -10.42 -36.42
#